data_ccb3653f47bc641407844178438ff9b6
#
_entry.id   ccb3653f47bc641407844178438ff9b6
#
_cell.length_a   1.000
_cell.length_b   1.000
_cell.length_c   1.000
_cell.angle_alpha   90.00
_cell.angle_beta   90.00
_cell.angle_gamma   90.00
#
_symmetry.space_group_name_H-M   'P 1'
#
loop_
_entity.id
_entity.type
_entity.pdbx_description
1 polymer ?
#
loop_
_entity_poly.entity_id
_entity_poly.type
_entity_poly.pdbx_seq_one_letter_code
_entity_poly.pdbx_strand_id
1 'polypeptide(L)'
;HVPFQQSDLVALEPESLLESIADLGTLDMRTITKTDTPRVFTTTLIPSEKTDIFALCGWFSAQLSPDVQFGTGPNDIPTHWDQILFPLPTPFSVDPSRELTITLSPQTEQVGKEQFWCWSISDSENSISVNELQLQQEASFDVPQGKL
;
A
#
# COMPACT_ATOMS: atom_id res chain seq x y z
N HIS A 1 -9.01 20.85 3.06
CA HIS A 1 -8.63 19.47 3.41
C HIS A 1 -7.74 18.95 2.31
N VAL A 2 -6.43 18.90 2.53
CA VAL A 2 -5.48 18.30 1.58
C VAL A 2 -5.69 16.78 1.68
N PRO A 3 -6.10 16.08 0.61
CA PRO A 3 -6.21 14.64 0.68
C PRO A 3 -4.83 14.02 0.96
N PHE A 4 -4.79 12.99 1.78
CA PHE A 4 -3.60 12.17 1.98
C PHE A 4 -3.10 11.69 0.62
N GLN A 5 -1.88 12.08 0.25
CA GLN A 5 -1.31 11.79 -1.06
C GLN A 5 -0.03 10.95 -0.99
N GLN A 6 0.35 10.52 0.21
CA GLN A 6 1.53 9.68 0.43
C GLN A 6 1.17 8.47 1.29
N SER A 7 1.98 7.43 1.21
CA SER A 7 1.88 6.29 2.12
C SER A 7 2.15 6.75 3.56
N ASP A 8 1.40 6.21 4.51
CA ASP A 8 1.53 6.56 5.93
C ASP A 8 1.34 5.32 6.81
N LEU A 9 2.01 5.33 7.96
CA LEU A 9 1.84 4.30 8.97
C LEU A 9 0.63 4.66 9.85
N VAL A 10 -0.29 3.73 9.97
CA VAL A 10 -1.53 3.91 10.73
C VAL A 10 -1.88 2.65 11.51
N ALA A 11 -2.42 2.83 12.70
CA ALA A 11 -3.10 1.77 13.43
C ALA A 11 -4.58 1.77 12.99
N LEU A 12 -4.97 0.77 12.22
CA LEU A 12 -6.34 0.66 11.70
C LEU A 12 -7.19 -0.22 12.62
N GLU A 13 -8.42 0.25 12.83
CA GLU A 13 -9.45 -0.60 13.44
C GLU A 13 -9.90 -1.66 12.43
N PRO A 14 -10.02 -2.94 12.84
CA PRO A 14 -10.40 -4.04 11.94
C PRO A 14 -11.69 -3.79 11.17
N GLU A 15 -12.66 -3.08 11.77
CA GLU A 15 -13.94 -2.75 11.18
C GLU A 15 -13.86 -1.78 10.00
N SER A 16 -12.72 -1.09 9.84
CA SER A 16 -12.46 -0.18 8.71
C SER A 16 -12.02 -0.92 7.45
N LEU A 17 -11.73 -2.20 7.54
CA LEU A 17 -11.26 -3.04 6.45
C LEU A 17 -12.41 -3.78 5.77
N LEU A 18 -12.32 -3.94 4.46
CA LEU A 18 -13.05 -4.99 3.77
C LEU A 18 -12.47 -6.35 4.18
N GLU A 19 -13.32 -7.37 4.29
CA GLU A 19 -12.89 -8.73 4.61
C GLU A 19 -12.04 -9.39 3.51
N SER A 20 -11.89 -8.73 2.37
CA SER A 20 -11.11 -9.22 1.24
C SER A 20 -9.63 -8.95 1.44
N ILE A 21 -8.86 -9.99 1.64
CA ILE A 21 -7.41 -9.94 1.86
C ILE A 21 -6.72 -10.71 0.74
N ALA A 22 -5.63 -10.14 0.21
CA ALA A 22 -4.80 -10.80 -0.78
C ALA A 22 -3.34 -10.86 -0.30
N ASP A 23 -2.67 -11.97 -0.59
CA ASP A 23 -1.24 -12.14 -0.34
C ASP A 23 -0.45 -11.55 -1.52
N LEU A 24 0.49 -10.66 -1.21
CA LEU A 24 1.41 -10.07 -2.19
C LEU A 24 2.64 -10.95 -2.44
N GLY A 25 2.90 -11.92 -1.59
CA GLY A 25 4.02 -12.85 -1.71
C GLY A 25 4.88 -12.92 -0.46
N THR A 26 5.85 -13.81 -0.50
CA THR A 26 6.76 -14.09 0.61
C THR A 26 8.20 -13.84 0.18
N LEU A 27 8.99 -13.27 1.09
CA LEU A 27 10.44 -13.10 0.93
C LEU A 27 11.16 -14.05 1.91
N ASP A 28 12.01 -14.92 1.40
CA ASP A 28 12.88 -15.73 2.24
C ASP A 28 14.17 -14.97 2.53
N MET A 29 14.28 -14.44 3.75
CA MET A 29 15.42 -13.64 4.20
C MET A 29 16.75 -14.38 4.22
N ARG A 30 16.74 -15.71 4.12
CA ARG A 30 17.97 -16.54 4.04
C ARG A 30 18.54 -16.59 2.62
N THR A 31 17.69 -16.37 1.62
CA THR A 31 18.05 -16.52 0.20
C THR A 31 17.95 -15.23 -0.59
N ILE A 32 17.31 -14.20 -0.05
CA ILE A 32 17.12 -12.92 -0.73
C ILE A 32 18.47 -12.25 -1.01
N THR A 33 18.62 -11.71 -2.20
CA THR A 33 19.81 -10.98 -2.64
C THR A 33 19.48 -9.54 -2.97
N LYS A 34 20.49 -8.70 -3.17
CA LYS A 34 20.30 -7.30 -3.58
C LYS A 34 19.60 -7.15 -4.93
N THR A 35 19.67 -8.18 -5.78
CA THR A 35 19.01 -8.18 -7.09
C THR A 35 17.51 -8.51 -6.99
N ASP A 36 17.05 -9.02 -5.86
CA ASP A 36 15.64 -9.34 -5.64
C ASP A 36 14.83 -8.11 -5.20
N THR A 37 15.49 -7.00 -4.91
CA THR A 37 14.88 -5.74 -4.49
C THR A 37 15.37 -4.58 -5.37
N PRO A 38 14.52 -3.59 -5.69
CA PRO A 38 13.08 -3.51 -5.41
C PRO A 38 12.27 -4.51 -6.24
N ARG A 39 11.23 -5.07 -5.65
CA ARG A 39 10.36 -6.04 -6.30
C ARG A 39 8.98 -5.43 -6.52
N VAL A 40 8.42 -5.64 -7.70
CA VAL A 40 7.00 -5.33 -7.96
C VAL A 40 6.16 -6.49 -7.44
N PHE A 41 5.19 -6.17 -6.59
CA PHE A 41 4.22 -7.13 -6.07
C PHE A 41 2.90 -6.91 -6.76
N THR A 42 2.35 -7.96 -7.35
CA THR A 42 1.04 -7.92 -8.00
C THR A 42 0.20 -9.08 -7.48
N THR A 43 -1.04 -8.79 -7.14
CA THR A 43 -2.01 -9.79 -6.71
C THR A 43 -3.40 -9.47 -7.24
N THR A 44 -4.27 -10.47 -7.21
CA THR A 44 -5.68 -10.29 -7.54
C THR A 44 -6.56 -10.71 -6.38
N LEU A 45 -7.73 -10.11 -6.27
CA LEU A 45 -8.74 -10.50 -5.31
C LEU A 45 -10.15 -10.19 -5.81
N ILE A 46 -11.13 -10.92 -5.28
CA ILE A 46 -12.54 -10.64 -5.47
C ILE A 46 -13.05 -9.89 -4.24
N PRO A 47 -13.64 -8.69 -4.38
CA PRO A 47 -14.22 -7.97 -3.26
C PRO A 47 -15.37 -8.76 -2.62
N SER A 48 -15.50 -8.69 -1.29
CA SER A 48 -16.58 -9.35 -0.56
C SER A 48 -17.94 -8.66 -0.71
N GLU A 49 -17.93 -7.36 -0.99
CA GLU A 49 -19.13 -6.55 -1.13
C GLU A 49 -18.94 -5.42 -2.14
N LYS A 50 -20.06 -4.81 -2.55
CA LYS A 50 -20.05 -3.63 -3.41
C LYS A 50 -19.99 -2.38 -2.55
N THR A 51 -18.90 -1.63 -2.69
CA THR A 51 -18.68 -0.40 -1.92
C THR A 51 -17.64 0.49 -2.60
N ASP A 52 -17.39 1.66 -2.04
CA ASP A 52 -16.27 2.51 -2.42
C ASP A 52 -15.14 2.36 -1.41
N ILE A 53 -13.92 2.18 -1.91
CA ILE A 53 -12.71 2.18 -1.11
C ILE A 53 -11.89 3.45 -1.35
N PHE A 54 -11.17 3.89 -0.32
CA PHE A 54 -10.43 5.15 -0.30
C PHE A 54 -8.93 4.94 -0.20
N ALA A 55 -8.51 3.75 0.15
CA ALA A 55 -7.10 3.38 0.30
C ALA A 55 -6.93 1.87 0.21
N LEU A 56 -5.70 1.44 -0.09
CA LEU A 56 -5.24 0.09 0.18
C LEU A 56 -4.51 0.08 1.52
N CYS A 57 -4.60 -1.03 2.25
CA CYS A 57 -3.89 -1.22 3.50
C CYS A 57 -2.99 -2.45 3.41
N GLY A 58 -1.73 -2.28 3.76
CA GLY A 58 -0.75 -3.35 3.76
C GLY A 58 -0.17 -3.63 5.14
N TRP A 59 0.16 -4.88 5.38
CA TRP A 59 0.90 -5.33 6.56
C TRP A 59 1.73 -6.57 6.22
N PHE A 60 2.53 -7.03 7.14
CA PHE A 60 3.33 -8.23 6.95
C PHE A 60 3.21 -9.20 8.13
N SER A 61 3.55 -10.44 7.86
CA SER A 61 3.86 -11.42 8.89
C SER A 61 5.29 -11.90 8.73
N ALA A 62 5.95 -12.23 9.83
CA ALA A 62 7.30 -12.74 9.84
C ALA A 62 7.37 -14.06 10.60
N GLN A 63 7.99 -15.07 9.99
CA GLN A 63 8.34 -16.31 10.63
C GLN A 63 9.84 -16.30 10.94
N LEU A 64 10.18 -16.24 12.22
CA LEU A 64 11.56 -16.15 12.70
C LEU A 64 12.18 -17.54 12.92
N SER A 65 11.36 -18.50 13.29
CA SER A 65 11.73 -19.92 13.44
C SER A 65 10.50 -20.78 13.19
N PRO A 66 10.62 -22.13 13.15
CA PRO A 66 9.45 -23.01 13.01
C PRO A 66 8.34 -22.74 14.03
N ASP A 67 8.70 -22.31 15.23
CA ASP A 67 7.77 -22.12 16.35
C ASP A 67 7.50 -20.65 16.71
N VAL A 68 8.15 -19.71 16.03
CA VAL A 68 8.02 -18.26 16.34
C VAL A 68 7.62 -17.48 15.10
N GLN A 69 6.42 -16.92 15.15
CA GLN A 69 5.91 -16.02 14.12
C GLN A 69 5.16 -14.86 14.75
N PHE A 70 5.07 -13.75 14.06
CA PHE A 70 4.22 -12.62 14.42
C PHE A 70 3.66 -11.95 13.16
N GLY A 71 2.56 -11.24 13.32
CA GLY A 71 1.97 -10.41 12.30
C GLY A 71 1.83 -8.96 12.76
N THR A 72 1.65 -8.07 11.81
CA THR A 72 1.40 -6.64 12.05
C THR A 72 0.05 -6.21 11.49
N GLY A 73 -0.83 -7.16 11.23
CA GLY A 73 -2.18 -6.91 10.76
C GLY A 73 -3.09 -6.31 11.84
N PRO A 74 -4.25 -5.75 11.44
CA PRO A 74 -5.18 -5.12 12.38
C PRO A 74 -5.77 -6.06 13.43
N ASN A 75 -5.80 -7.36 13.14
CA ASN A 75 -6.28 -8.40 14.07
C ASN A 75 -5.16 -9.09 14.86
N ASP A 76 -3.92 -8.71 14.62
CA ASP A 76 -2.77 -9.27 15.34
C ASP A 76 -2.54 -8.56 16.68
N ILE A 77 -1.69 -9.13 17.53
CA ILE A 77 -1.26 -8.47 18.75
C ILE A 77 -0.53 -7.18 18.37
N PRO A 78 -0.93 -6.02 18.93
CA PRO A 78 -0.32 -4.75 18.58
C PRO A 78 1.20 -4.76 18.74
N THR A 79 1.88 -4.30 17.71
CA THR A 79 3.32 -4.07 17.69
C THR A 79 3.56 -2.59 17.42
N HIS A 80 4.79 -2.10 17.52
CA HIS A 80 5.08 -0.73 17.08
C HIS A 80 5.28 -0.61 15.55
N TRP A 81 5.15 -1.71 14.80
CA TRP A 81 4.98 -1.68 13.36
C TRP A 81 3.49 -1.62 13.07
N ASP A 82 3.00 -0.45 12.74
CA ASP A 82 1.62 -0.24 12.31
C ASP A 82 1.38 -0.82 10.90
N GLN A 83 0.18 -0.65 10.38
CA GLN A 83 -0.13 -0.95 8.99
C GLN A 83 0.30 0.22 8.12
N ILE A 84 0.60 -0.05 6.85
CA ILE A 84 0.87 1.00 5.87
C ILE A 84 -0.38 1.28 5.05
N LEU A 85 -0.76 2.55 4.95
CA LEU A 85 -1.89 3.00 4.15
C LEU A 85 -1.41 3.58 2.83
N PHE A 86 -2.02 3.16 1.74
CA PHE A 86 -1.79 3.66 0.39
C PHE A 86 -3.07 4.36 -0.10
N PRO A 87 -3.19 5.67 0.10
CA PRO A 87 -4.40 6.41 -0.23
C PRO A 87 -4.68 6.41 -1.74
N LEU A 88 -5.96 6.47 -2.09
CA LEU A 88 -6.40 6.69 -3.46
C LEU A 88 -6.81 8.16 -3.63
N PRO A 89 -6.44 8.82 -4.74
CA PRO A 89 -6.77 10.24 -4.97
C PRO A 89 -8.27 10.47 -5.13
N THR A 90 -8.99 9.45 -5.55
CA THR A 90 -10.46 9.42 -5.64
C THR A 90 -10.97 8.07 -5.16
N PRO A 91 -12.21 7.98 -4.67
CA PRO A 91 -12.81 6.70 -4.33
C PRO A 91 -12.79 5.73 -5.51
N PHE A 92 -12.53 4.45 -5.24
CA PHE A 92 -12.59 3.38 -6.23
C PHE A 92 -13.76 2.45 -5.88
N SER A 93 -14.73 2.35 -6.79
CA SER A 93 -15.90 1.50 -6.60
C SER A 93 -15.55 0.05 -6.88
N VAL A 94 -15.66 -0.80 -5.87
CA VAL A 94 -15.44 -2.24 -5.97
C VAL A 94 -16.76 -2.99 -6.04
N ASP A 95 -16.75 -4.14 -6.71
CA ASP A 95 -17.94 -4.97 -6.93
C ASP A 95 -17.52 -6.45 -6.97
N PRO A 96 -18.22 -7.36 -6.25
CA PRO A 96 -17.90 -8.78 -6.24
C PRO A 96 -17.94 -9.48 -7.61
N SER A 97 -18.55 -8.85 -8.60
CA SER A 97 -18.57 -9.37 -9.97
C SER A 97 -17.31 -9.07 -10.78
N ARG A 98 -16.40 -8.25 -10.23
CA ARG A 98 -15.16 -7.83 -10.91
C ARG A 98 -13.95 -8.13 -10.06
N GLU A 99 -13.02 -8.90 -10.63
CA GLU A 99 -11.72 -9.14 -10.01
C GLU A 99 -10.89 -7.85 -9.99
N LEU A 100 -10.28 -7.56 -8.85
CA LEU A 100 -9.33 -6.46 -8.69
C LEU A 100 -7.91 -6.97 -8.93
N THR A 101 -7.12 -6.17 -9.61
CA THR A 101 -5.66 -6.30 -9.66
C THR A 101 -5.03 -5.18 -8.85
N ILE A 102 -4.17 -5.53 -7.90
CA ILE A 102 -3.45 -4.60 -7.04
C ILE A 102 -1.97 -4.78 -7.29
N THR A 103 -1.26 -3.67 -7.49
CA THR A 103 0.20 -3.66 -7.66
C THR A 103 0.81 -2.69 -6.67
N LEU A 104 1.85 -3.14 -5.98
CA LEU A 104 2.71 -2.32 -5.11
C LEU A 104 4.14 -2.41 -5.62
N SER A 105 4.79 -1.28 -5.78
CA SER A 105 6.14 -1.18 -6.29
C SER A 105 6.97 -0.24 -5.42
N PRO A 106 7.84 -0.76 -4.56
CA PRO A 106 8.85 0.07 -3.90
C PRO A 106 9.86 0.55 -4.94
N GLN A 107 10.20 1.81 -4.90
CA GLN A 107 11.14 2.46 -5.80
C GLN A 107 12.22 3.16 -4.98
N THR A 108 13.37 3.37 -5.61
CA THR A 108 14.46 4.14 -5.01
C THR A 108 14.87 5.24 -5.97
N GLU A 109 14.82 6.48 -5.52
CA GLU A 109 15.35 7.60 -6.27
C GLU A 109 16.88 7.52 -6.34
N GLN A 110 17.45 7.63 -7.55
CA GLN A 110 18.90 7.47 -7.73
C GLN A 110 19.70 8.65 -7.17
N VAL A 111 19.13 9.84 -7.16
CA VAL A 111 19.82 11.08 -6.77
C VAL A 111 19.90 11.24 -5.24
N GLY A 112 18.82 10.97 -4.52
CA GLY A 112 18.74 11.16 -3.07
C GLY A 112 18.82 9.86 -2.26
N LYS A 113 18.77 8.69 -2.91
CA LYS A 113 18.57 7.36 -2.28
C LYS A 113 17.31 7.28 -1.42
N GLU A 114 16.37 8.14 -1.67
CA GLU A 114 15.07 8.10 -1.01
C GLU A 114 14.23 6.97 -1.58
N GLN A 115 13.51 6.29 -0.69
CA GLN A 115 12.56 5.25 -1.07
C GLN A 115 11.17 5.85 -1.14
N PHE A 116 10.41 5.47 -2.16
CA PHE A 116 9.02 5.86 -2.32
C PHE A 116 8.22 4.68 -2.90
N TRP A 117 6.90 4.79 -2.86
CA TRP A 117 6.01 3.77 -3.34
C TRP A 117 5.25 4.21 -4.59
N CYS A 118 5.05 3.25 -5.49
CA CYS A 118 4.03 3.35 -6.51
C CYS A 118 2.99 2.25 -6.25
N TRP A 119 1.72 2.58 -6.37
CA TRP A 119 0.65 1.61 -6.22
C TRP A 119 -0.44 1.81 -7.24
N SER A 120 -1.15 0.75 -7.55
CA SER A 120 -2.28 0.80 -8.44
C SER A 120 -3.37 -0.19 -8.05
N ILE A 121 -4.58 0.14 -8.38
CA ILE A 121 -5.74 -0.72 -8.33
C ILE A 121 -6.49 -0.63 -9.65
N SER A 122 -6.93 -1.77 -10.17
CA SER A 122 -7.71 -1.83 -11.40
C SER A 122 -8.70 -2.98 -11.38
N ASP A 123 -9.77 -2.83 -12.12
CA ASP A 123 -10.69 -3.89 -12.51
C ASP A 123 -10.90 -3.86 -14.03
N SER A 124 -11.91 -4.57 -14.53
CA SER A 124 -12.24 -4.58 -15.98
C SER A 124 -12.72 -3.25 -16.53
N GLU A 125 -13.10 -2.29 -15.69
CA GLU A 125 -13.70 -1.02 -16.10
C GLU A 125 -12.88 0.21 -15.73
N ASN A 126 -12.17 0.16 -14.59
CA ASN A 126 -11.50 1.32 -14.00
C ASN A 126 -10.07 1.00 -13.56
N SER A 127 -9.25 2.04 -13.48
CA SER A 127 -7.89 1.96 -12.97
C SER A 127 -7.48 3.26 -12.28
N ILE A 128 -6.78 3.14 -11.14
CA ILE A 128 -6.08 4.23 -10.47
C ILE A 128 -4.64 3.81 -10.27
N SER A 129 -3.71 4.69 -10.63
CA SER A 129 -2.27 4.53 -10.38
C SER A 129 -1.74 5.75 -9.65
N VAL A 130 -0.90 5.53 -8.64
CA VAL A 130 -0.33 6.58 -7.80
C VAL A 130 1.18 6.43 -7.78
N ASN A 131 1.88 7.54 -7.96
CA ASN A 131 3.32 7.66 -7.77
C ASN A 131 3.57 8.67 -6.65
N GLU A 132 4.02 8.19 -5.50
CA GLU A 132 4.24 9.00 -4.31
C GLU A 132 5.22 10.16 -4.53
N LEU A 133 6.28 9.94 -5.32
CA LEU A 133 7.27 10.97 -5.61
C LEU A 133 6.68 12.14 -6.42
N GLN A 134 5.82 11.84 -7.41
CA GLN A 134 5.16 12.89 -8.19
C GLN A 134 4.22 13.72 -7.32
N LEU A 135 3.49 13.09 -6.42
CA LEU A 135 2.59 13.77 -5.49
C LEU A 135 3.34 14.71 -4.54
N GLN A 136 4.50 14.30 -4.05
CA GLN A 136 5.35 15.15 -3.20
C GLN A 136 5.88 16.36 -3.97
N GLN A 137 6.23 16.19 -5.24
CA GLN A 137 6.69 17.30 -6.10
C GLN A 137 5.56 18.28 -6.38
N GLU A 138 4.37 17.81 -6.71
CA GLU A 138 3.19 18.68 -6.93
C GLU A 138 2.81 19.45 -5.67
N ALA A 139 2.79 18.81 -4.51
CA ALA A 139 2.51 19.47 -3.23
C ALA A 139 3.55 20.54 -2.85
N SER A 140 4.81 20.39 -3.25
CA SER A 140 5.84 21.39 -2.99
C SER A 140 5.75 22.64 -3.88
N PHE A 141 5.08 22.57 -5.03
CA PHE A 141 4.82 23.71 -5.90
C PHE A 141 3.61 24.55 -5.46
N ASP A 142 2.69 23.97 -4.70
CA ASP A 142 1.48 24.65 -4.22
C ASP A 142 1.67 25.43 -2.90
N VAL A 143 2.87 25.44 -2.33
CA VAL A 143 3.19 26.31 -1.19
C VAL A 143 3.35 27.74 -1.70
N PRO A 144 2.44 28.69 -1.38
CA PRO A 144 2.63 30.08 -1.74
C PRO A 144 3.96 30.56 -1.15
N GLN A 145 4.86 31.02 -1.98
CA GLN A 145 6.06 31.71 -1.53
C GLN A 145 5.58 32.94 -0.76
N GLY A 146 5.44 32.82 0.55
CA GLY A 146 5.12 33.94 1.41
C GLY A 146 6.18 34.99 1.21
N LYS A 147 5.77 36.15 0.70
CA LYS A 147 6.62 37.35 0.70
C LYS A 147 6.98 37.64 2.15
N LEU A 148 8.23 37.51 2.46
CA LEU A 148 8.81 38.17 3.64
C LEU A 148 8.64 39.67 3.55
#